data_c653f79b619983c02b4fb41970b13222
#
_entry.id   c653f79b619983c02b4fb41970b13222
#
_cell.length_a   1.000
_cell.length_b   1.000
_cell.length_c   1.000
_cell.angle_alpha   90.00
_cell.angle_beta   90.00
_cell.angle_gamma   90.00
#
_symmetry.space_group_name_H-M   'P 1'
#
loop_
_entity.id
_entity.type
_entity.pdbx_description
1 polymer ?
#
loop_
_entity_poly.entity_id
_entity_poly.type
_entity_poly.pdbx_seq_one_letter_code
_entity_poly.pdbx_strand_id
1 'polypeptide(L)'
;MRKLFYLSLILLWGVAATAQENSNKVSRQHSNVRGGVRIGLTTSQISGDDLSGFHQFGGYAGLYVTFPLTQNWKWMIQPELNFNMKGSHTYFPKGLQEGQQTYSLSLYYIEVPLFIRWNCYKGLILELGPSFNINVFHREKFDGDADRHVQPFRWYEVAATVGVNYLFKEHYGIFFRFTSSIVPVRVPDKTPVNDPGRLVKKQFNDAMMIGFYYQF
;
A
#
# COMPACT_ATOMS: atom_id res chain seq x y z
N MET A 1 18.25 -13.19 9.24
CA MET A 1 16.94 -13.33 8.56
C MET A 1 16.04 -14.43 9.15
N ARG A 2 16.54 -15.64 9.49
CA ARG A 2 15.70 -16.72 10.07
C ARG A 2 15.07 -16.38 11.44
N LYS A 3 15.71 -15.60 12.31
CA LYS A 3 15.19 -15.25 13.65
C LYS A 3 14.00 -14.27 13.63
N LEU A 4 13.93 -13.39 12.66
CA LEU A 4 12.79 -12.45 12.47
C LEU A 4 11.53 -13.17 11.97
N PHE A 5 11.69 -14.22 11.16
CA PHE A 5 10.59 -15.02 10.66
C PHE A 5 9.88 -15.80 11.77
N TYR A 6 10.63 -16.31 12.76
CA TYR A 6 10.04 -17.00 13.92
C TYR A 6 9.32 -16.05 14.89
N LEU A 7 9.80 -14.79 15.00
CA LEU A 7 9.13 -13.80 15.86
C LEU A 7 7.75 -13.39 15.29
N SER A 8 7.63 -13.28 13.99
CA SER A 8 6.35 -12.98 13.34
C SER A 8 5.34 -14.13 13.41
N LEU A 9 5.82 -15.38 13.35
CA LEU A 9 4.96 -16.55 13.54
C LEU A 9 4.45 -16.67 15.00
N ILE A 10 5.28 -16.34 15.98
CA ILE A 10 4.88 -16.39 17.40
C ILE A 10 3.84 -15.31 17.71
N LEU A 11 3.95 -14.12 17.12
CA LEU A 11 2.95 -13.06 17.26
C LEU A 11 1.59 -13.43 16.62
N LEU A 12 1.60 -14.09 15.46
CA LEU A 12 0.39 -14.60 14.82
C LEU A 12 -0.28 -15.73 15.63
N TRP A 13 0.52 -16.62 16.24
CA TRP A 13 0.00 -17.69 17.11
C TRP A 13 -0.54 -17.15 18.43
N GLY A 14 0.07 -16.12 19.00
CA GLY A 14 -0.41 -15.47 20.22
C GLY A 14 -1.80 -14.85 20.05
N VAL A 15 -2.07 -14.22 18.90
CA VAL A 15 -3.38 -13.64 18.58
C VAL A 15 -4.44 -14.73 18.31
N ALA A 16 -4.05 -15.84 17.68
CA ALA A 16 -4.96 -16.97 17.42
C ALA A 16 -5.34 -17.72 18.71
N ALA A 17 -4.39 -17.89 19.66
CA ALA A 17 -4.65 -18.60 20.91
C ALA A 17 -5.59 -17.83 21.84
N THR A 18 -5.48 -16.51 21.93
CA THR A 18 -6.40 -15.68 22.73
C THR A 18 -7.81 -15.59 22.15
N ALA A 19 -7.96 -15.79 20.83
CA ALA A 19 -9.28 -15.84 20.18
C ALA A 19 -10.05 -17.15 20.50
N GLN A 20 -9.35 -18.24 20.79
CA GLN A 20 -9.97 -19.54 21.00
C GLN A 20 -10.43 -19.78 22.47
N GLU A 21 -9.80 -19.13 23.44
CA GLU A 21 -10.13 -19.31 24.86
C GLU A 21 -11.41 -18.58 25.30
N ASN A 22 -11.85 -17.57 24.55
CA ASN A 22 -13.08 -16.80 24.81
C ASN A 22 -14.34 -17.35 24.13
N SER A 23 -14.25 -18.44 23.37
CA SER A 23 -15.40 -19.00 22.64
C SER A 23 -16.45 -19.68 23.49
N ASN A 24 -16.19 -19.98 24.78
CA ASN A 24 -17.08 -20.76 25.63
C ASN A 24 -17.97 -19.96 26.60
N LYS A 25 -17.98 -18.63 26.53
CA LYS A 25 -18.86 -17.75 27.31
C LYS A 25 -19.53 -16.69 26.46
N VAL A 26 -20.22 -17.08 25.40
CA VAL A 26 -20.97 -16.13 24.58
C VAL A 26 -22.45 -16.17 24.91
N SER A 27 -22.86 -15.44 25.94
CA SER A 27 -24.09 -14.66 25.87
C SER A 27 -23.88 -13.64 24.74
N ARG A 28 -24.88 -13.41 23.88
CA ARG A 28 -24.85 -12.52 22.70
C ARG A 28 -24.34 -11.11 23.04
N GLN A 29 -23.05 -10.98 23.28
CA GLN A 29 -22.37 -9.71 23.35
C GLN A 29 -22.06 -9.32 21.90
N HIS A 30 -22.56 -8.18 21.45
CA HIS A 30 -22.24 -7.61 20.15
C HIS A 30 -20.72 -7.68 19.96
N SER A 31 -20.29 -8.36 18.93
CA SER A 31 -18.86 -8.48 18.62
C SER A 31 -18.28 -7.07 18.51
N ASN A 32 -17.37 -6.73 19.42
CA ASN A 32 -16.69 -5.43 19.41
C ASN A 32 -15.61 -5.34 18.33
N VAL A 33 -15.53 -6.32 17.43
CA VAL A 33 -14.51 -6.43 16.40
C VAL A 33 -15.16 -6.84 15.09
N ARG A 34 -14.79 -6.21 13.99
CA ARG A 34 -15.25 -6.53 12.64
C ARG A 34 -14.05 -6.87 11.76
N GLY A 35 -14.12 -7.97 11.05
CA GLY A 35 -13.13 -8.36 10.05
C GLY A 35 -13.62 -8.08 8.64
N GLY A 36 -12.71 -8.10 7.67
CA GLY A 36 -13.10 -7.96 6.29
C GLY A 36 -11.97 -8.16 5.31
N VAL A 37 -12.36 -8.16 4.03
CA VAL A 37 -11.44 -8.28 2.90
C VAL A 37 -11.61 -7.08 1.98
N ARG A 38 -10.54 -6.72 1.27
CA ARG A 38 -10.52 -5.64 0.26
C ARG A 38 -9.92 -6.14 -1.03
N ILE A 39 -10.43 -5.64 -2.15
CA ILE A 39 -9.87 -5.85 -3.47
C ILE A 39 -10.05 -4.58 -4.30
N GLY A 40 -9.08 -4.26 -5.12
CA GLY A 40 -9.15 -3.05 -5.93
C GLY A 40 -8.05 -2.93 -6.96
N LEU A 41 -8.02 -1.76 -7.57
CA LEU A 41 -7.00 -1.35 -8.52
C LEU A 41 -6.17 -0.24 -7.89
N THR A 42 -4.89 -0.26 -8.21
CA THR A 42 -3.92 0.78 -7.87
C THR A 42 -3.45 1.45 -9.15
N THR A 43 -3.32 2.76 -9.13
CA THR A 43 -2.52 3.50 -10.09
C THR A 43 -1.44 4.27 -9.36
N SER A 44 -0.23 4.30 -9.88
CA SER A 44 0.93 4.87 -9.18
C SER A 44 1.89 5.60 -10.09
N GLN A 45 2.72 6.43 -9.46
CA GLN A 45 3.83 7.13 -10.06
C GLN A 45 5.01 7.18 -9.10
N ILE A 46 6.20 7.34 -9.64
CA ILE A 46 7.41 7.64 -8.86
C ILE A 46 7.75 9.12 -9.06
N SER A 47 7.58 9.92 -8.01
CA SER A 47 7.95 11.34 -8.04
C SER A 47 9.48 11.46 -7.99
N GLY A 48 10.05 12.24 -8.92
CA GLY A 48 11.51 12.46 -9.04
C GLY A 48 12.23 11.58 -10.07
N ASP A 49 11.49 10.82 -10.88
CA ASP A 49 12.02 10.05 -12.02
C ASP A 49 11.89 10.79 -13.37
N ASP A 50 11.46 12.08 -13.33
CA ASP A 50 11.15 12.92 -14.48
C ASP A 50 10.00 12.39 -15.38
N LEU A 51 9.31 11.32 -14.97
CA LEU A 51 8.08 10.82 -15.55
C LEU A 51 6.90 11.39 -14.74
N SER A 52 6.03 12.13 -15.38
CA SER A 52 4.84 12.68 -14.72
C SER A 52 3.59 11.86 -15.06
N GLY A 53 2.78 11.55 -14.03
CA GLY A 53 1.48 10.94 -14.17
C GLY A 53 1.36 9.51 -13.64
N PHE A 54 0.16 9.14 -13.23
CA PHE A 54 -0.20 7.84 -12.65
C PHE A 54 -0.45 6.81 -13.76
N HIS A 55 0.61 6.41 -14.47
CA HIS A 55 0.50 5.53 -15.65
C HIS A 55 0.79 4.05 -15.35
N GLN A 56 1.24 3.72 -14.15
CA GLN A 56 1.42 2.33 -13.74
C GLN A 56 0.15 1.82 -13.07
N PHE A 57 -0.47 0.83 -13.67
CA PHE A 57 -1.64 0.14 -13.10
C PHE A 57 -1.22 -1.14 -12.40
N GLY A 58 -1.86 -1.42 -11.27
CA GLY A 58 -1.61 -2.61 -10.46
C GLY A 58 -2.85 -3.10 -9.73
N GLY A 59 -2.71 -4.27 -9.11
CA GLY A 59 -3.73 -4.88 -8.27
C GLY A 59 -3.51 -4.58 -6.80
N TYR A 60 -4.60 -4.50 -6.05
CA TYR A 60 -4.65 -4.32 -4.61
C TYR A 60 -5.56 -5.36 -3.99
N ALA A 61 -5.08 -6.05 -2.95
CA ALA A 61 -5.88 -6.99 -2.17
C ALA A 61 -5.42 -6.97 -0.70
N GLY A 62 -6.34 -7.11 0.23
CA GLY A 62 -5.99 -7.08 1.64
C GLY A 62 -7.03 -7.62 2.60
N LEU A 63 -6.57 -7.85 3.81
CA LEU A 63 -7.35 -8.24 4.97
C LEU A 63 -7.30 -7.14 6.01
N TYR A 64 -8.37 -6.96 6.77
CA TYR A 64 -8.40 -5.98 7.84
C TYR A 64 -9.21 -6.44 9.04
N VAL A 65 -8.88 -5.85 10.17
CA VAL A 65 -9.67 -5.97 11.39
C VAL A 65 -9.95 -4.57 11.91
N THR A 66 -11.20 -4.30 12.30
CA THR A 66 -11.64 -2.99 12.81
C THR A 66 -12.04 -3.10 14.26
N PHE A 67 -11.47 -2.26 15.09
CA PHE A 67 -11.79 -2.13 16.50
C PHE A 67 -12.45 -0.78 16.77
N PRO A 68 -13.62 -0.73 17.43
CA PRO A 68 -14.23 0.52 17.81
C PRO A 68 -13.44 1.18 18.96
N LEU A 69 -13.14 2.46 18.84
CA LEU A 69 -12.61 3.30 19.92
C LEU A 69 -13.72 3.95 20.72
N THR A 70 -14.93 4.01 20.16
CA THR A 70 -16.13 4.55 20.79
C THR A 70 -17.27 3.55 20.65
N GLN A 71 -18.16 3.47 21.64
CA GLN A 71 -19.30 2.53 21.65
C GLN A 71 -20.25 2.68 20.46
N ASN A 72 -20.34 3.87 19.89
CA ASN A 72 -21.19 4.18 18.73
C ASN A 72 -20.49 3.97 17.38
N TRP A 73 -19.32 3.34 17.32
CA TRP A 73 -18.53 3.11 16.11
C TRP A 73 -18.21 4.40 15.31
N LYS A 74 -18.19 5.55 16.00
CA LYS A 74 -17.86 6.83 15.37
C LYS A 74 -16.36 6.92 15.08
N TRP A 75 -15.54 6.47 16.02
CA TRP A 75 -14.11 6.37 15.89
C TRP A 75 -13.66 4.92 15.97
N MET A 76 -12.78 4.53 15.08
CA MET A 76 -12.28 3.16 14.95
C MET A 76 -10.80 3.17 14.67
N ILE A 77 -10.12 2.08 15.04
CA ILE A 77 -8.76 1.77 14.62
C ILE A 77 -8.78 0.52 13.77
N GLN A 78 -8.02 0.52 12.68
CA GLN A 78 -8.04 -0.58 11.72
C GLN A 78 -6.64 -0.91 11.24
N PRO A 79 -5.98 -1.93 11.81
CA PRO A 79 -4.82 -2.58 11.20
C PRO A 79 -5.25 -3.39 9.99
N GLU A 80 -4.37 -3.41 8.97
CA GLU A 80 -4.56 -4.17 7.74
C GLU A 80 -3.28 -4.92 7.35
N LEU A 81 -3.45 -5.93 6.52
CA LEU A 81 -2.38 -6.60 5.80
C LEU A 81 -2.77 -6.63 4.32
N ASN A 82 -2.01 -5.91 3.50
CA ASN A 82 -2.36 -5.70 2.09
C ASN A 82 -1.22 -6.15 1.18
N PHE A 83 -1.58 -6.64 0.01
CA PHE A 83 -0.70 -6.77 -1.14
C PHE A 83 -1.02 -5.64 -2.12
N ASN A 84 0.01 -4.92 -2.58
CA ASN A 84 -0.15 -3.81 -3.49
C ASN A 84 0.94 -3.80 -4.55
N MET A 85 0.54 -3.67 -5.80
CA MET A 85 1.44 -3.50 -6.94
C MET A 85 1.48 -2.03 -7.33
N LYS A 86 2.67 -1.42 -7.19
CA LYS A 86 2.96 -0.02 -7.51
C LYS A 86 4.08 0.07 -8.55
N GLY A 87 4.43 1.28 -8.98
CA GLY A 87 5.57 1.51 -9.87
C GLY A 87 5.44 2.76 -10.72
N SER A 88 6.14 2.75 -11.85
CA SER A 88 6.13 3.82 -12.85
C SER A 88 6.21 3.23 -14.25
N HIS A 89 5.52 3.87 -15.20
CA HIS A 89 5.55 3.47 -16.60
C HIS A 89 5.61 4.71 -17.50
N THR A 90 6.48 4.66 -18.50
CA THR A 90 6.55 5.73 -19.51
C THR A 90 5.33 5.65 -20.42
N TYR A 91 4.57 6.74 -20.51
CA TYR A 91 3.41 6.84 -21.39
C TYR A 91 3.67 7.80 -22.55
N PHE A 92 3.53 7.32 -23.79
CA PHE A 92 3.64 8.12 -24.99
C PHE A 92 2.26 8.33 -25.62
N PRO A 93 1.62 9.49 -25.46
CA PRO A 93 0.26 9.74 -25.97
C PRO A 93 0.17 9.74 -27.49
N LYS A 94 1.29 9.95 -28.21
CA LYS A 94 1.40 9.93 -29.68
C LYS A 94 2.02 8.64 -30.26
N GLY A 95 2.16 7.60 -29.43
CA GLY A 95 2.92 6.39 -29.79
C GLY A 95 4.43 6.57 -29.65
N LEU A 96 5.14 5.44 -29.72
CA LEU A 96 6.61 5.40 -29.64
C LEU A 96 7.20 6.04 -30.88
N GLN A 97 8.04 7.07 -30.73
CA GLN A 97 8.81 7.67 -31.82
C GLN A 97 10.25 7.14 -31.82
N GLU A 98 10.92 7.13 -32.99
CA GLU A 98 12.32 6.73 -33.09
C GLU A 98 13.19 7.52 -32.10
N GLY A 99 14.00 6.79 -31.27
CA GLY A 99 14.86 7.37 -30.24
C GLY A 99 14.21 7.57 -28.87
N GLN A 100 12.93 7.28 -28.68
CA GLN A 100 12.27 7.29 -27.38
C GLN A 100 12.48 5.95 -26.65
N GLN A 101 12.89 6.00 -25.40
CA GLN A 101 13.10 4.82 -24.56
C GLN A 101 11.88 4.53 -23.70
N THR A 102 11.44 3.29 -23.68
CA THR A 102 10.36 2.82 -22.79
C THR A 102 10.95 2.40 -21.45
N TYR A 103 10.40 2.93 -20.37
CA TYR A 103 10.71 2.54 -19.01
C TYR A 103 9.47 1.94 -18.34
N SER A 104 9.63 0.79 -17.71
CA SER A 104 8.56 0.15 -16.94
C SER A 104 9.13 -0.40 -15.64
N LEU A 105 8.62 0.09 -14.54
CA LEU A 105 8.95 -0.34 -13.19
C LEU A 105 7.72 -0.90 -12.51
N SER A 106 7.83 -2.11 -11.97
CA SER A 106 6.82 -2.72 -11.12
C SER A 106 7.44 -3.08 -9.78
N LEU A 107 6.82 -2.58 -8.70
CA LEU A 107 7.20 -2.81 -7.31
C LEU A 107 6.06 -3.54 -6.61
N TYR A 108 6.37 -4.64 -5.96
CA TYR A 108 5.38 -5.47 -5.25
C TYR A 108 5.59 -5.35 -3.75
N TYR A 109 4.57 -4.84 -3.07
CA TYR A 109 4.63 -4.56 -1.63
C TYR A 109 3.68 -5.44 -0.83
N ILE A 110 4.16 -5.86 0.34
CA ILE A 110 3.30 -6.23 1.46
C ILE A 110 3.23 -5.01 2.37
N GLU A 111 2.03 -4.50 2.59
CA GLU A 111 1.77 -3.27 3.34
C GLU A 111 1.05 -3.59 4.65
N VAL A 112 1.50 -2.96 5.73
CA VAL A 112 0.89 -3.05 7.06
C VAL A 112 0.49 -1.64 7.51
N PRO A 113 -0.64 -1.11 7.01
CA PRO A 113 -1.15 0.17 7.47
C PRO A 113 -1.90 0.04 8.80
N LEU A 114 -1.91 1.15 9.53
CA LEU A 114 -2.71 1.33 10.74
C LEU A 114 -3.55 2.59 10.60
N PHE A 115 -4.85 2.43 10.41
CA PHE A 115 -5.76 3.55 10.17
C PHE A 115 -6.51 3.96 11.43
N ILE A 116 -6.61 5.27 11.62
CA ILE A 116 -7.69 5.88 12.40
C ILE A 116 -8.81 6.19 11.41
N ARG A 117 -10.02 5.72 11.73
CA ARG A 117 -11.21 5.85 10.89
C ARG A 117 -12.30 6.62 11.63
N TRP A 118 -12.90 7.53 10.94
CA TRP A 118 -14.00 8.34 11.44
C TRP A 118 -15.24 8.15 10.59
N ASN A 119 -16.27 7.54 11.17
CA ASN A 119 -17.60 7.44 10.57
C ASN A 119 -18.31 8.78 10.75
N CYS A 120 -18.22 9.65 9.74
CA CYS A 120 -18.70 11.02 9.82
C CYS A 120 -20.19 11.13 9.48
N TYR A 121 -20.72 10.32 8.59
CA TYR A 121 -22.12 10.39 8.19
C TYR A 121 -22.60 9.09 7.52
N LYS A 122 -23.66 8.44 8.07
CA LYS A 122 -24.43 7.33 7.45
C LYS A 122 -23.61 6.38 6.54
N GLY A 123 -22.52 5.81 7.06
CA GLY A 123 -21.66 4.90 6.30
C GLY A 123 -20.50 5.58 5.53
N LEU A 124 -20.44 6.91 5.52
CA LEU A 124 -19.27 7.64 5.00
C LEU A 124 -18.18 7.64 6.08
N ILE A 125 -17.04 7.05 5.75
CA ILE A 125 -15.92 6.85 6.67
C ILE A 125 -14.69 7.49 6.07
N LEU A 126 -14.09 8.43 6.78
CA LEU A 126 -12.79 8.97 6.50
C LEU A 126 -11.73 8.17 7.22
N GLU A 127 -10.58 7.97 6.60
CA GLU A 127 -9.45 7.26 7.20
C GLU A 127 -8.13 7.96 6.93
N LEU A 128 -7.25 7.87 7.92
CA LEU A 128 -5.91 8.41 7.88
C LEU A 128 -4.99 7.49 8.67
N GLY A 129 -3.80 7.21 8.15
CA GLY A 129 -2.83 6.43 8.92
C GLY A 129 -1.49 6.26 8.22
N PRO A 130 -0.46 5.92 9.01
CA PRO A 130 0.82 5.47 8.48
C PRO A 130 0.72 4.04 7.93
N SER A 131 1.61 3.72 7.00
CA SER A 131 1.81 2.37 6.49
C SER A 131 3.30 2.04 6.47
N PHE A 132 3.64 0.85 6.96
CA PHE A 132 4.96 0.27 6.78
C PHE A 132 4.87 -0.81 5.70
N ASN A 133 5.65 -0.64 4.64
CA ASN A 133 5.55 -1.45 3.44
C ASN A 133 6.88 -2.14 3.18
N ILE A 134 6.83 -3.43 2.84
CA ILE A 134 8.00 -4.25 2.51
C ILE A 134 7.97 -4.54 1.02
N ASN A 135 9.00 -4.13 0.31
CA ASN A 135 9.20 -4.48 -1.09
C ASN A 135 9.66 -5.94 -1.17
N VAL A 136 8.80 -6.83 -1.61
CA VAL A 136 9.08 -8.27 -1.72
C VAL A 136 9.66 -8.66 -3.07
N PHE A 137 9.34 -7.91 -4.11
CA PHE A 137 9.84 -8.13 -5.46
C PHE A 137 9.77 -6.83 -6.26
N HIS A 138 10.73 -6.63 -7.16
CA HIS A 138 10.71 -5.53 -8.12
C HIS A 138 11.12 -6.03 -9.50
N ARG A 139 10.54 -5.44 -10.53
CA ARG A 139 10.86 -5.71 -11.93
C ARG A 139 11.06 -4.39 -12.65
N GLU A 140 12.23 -4.19 -13.19
CA GLU A 140 12.62 -3.01 -13.97
C GLU A 140 12.92 -3.44 -15.40
N LYS A 141 12.35 -2.75 -16.37
CA LYS A 141 12.58 -3.02 -17.80
C LYS A 141 12.92 -1.71 -18.48
N PHE A 142 14.03 -1.71 -19.21
CA PHE A 142 14.43 -0.65 -20.14
C PHE A 142 14.41 -1.22 -21.56
N ASP A 143 13.93 -0.44 -22.52
CA ASP A 143 13.98 -0.76 -23.94
C ASP A 143 15.22 -0.08 -24.51
N GLY A 144 16.33 -0.86 -24.63
CA GLY A 144 17.62 -0.37 -25.11
C GLY A 144 18.67 -0.22 -23.99
N ASP A 145 19.80 -0.90 -24.13
CA ASP A 145 20.99 -0.97 -23.27
C ASP A 145 20.79 -1.28 -21.78
N ALA A 146 21.17 -2.51 -21.44
CA ALA A 146 21.05 -3.13 -20.12
C ALA A 146 22.09 -2.68 -19.09
N ASP A 147 22.95 -1.70 -19.38
CA ASP A 147 24.14 -1.36 -18.55
C ASP A 147 23.99 -0.05 -17.75
N ARG A 148 22.79 0.37 -17.40
CA ARG A 148 22.64 1.45 -16.44
C ARG A 148 22.79 0.91 -15.03
N HIS A 149 23.90 1.21 -14.37
CA HIS A 149 24.08 1.00 -12.93
C HIS A 149 23.10 1.90 -12.13
N VAL A 150 21.87 1.45 -12.02
CA VAL A 150 20.84 2.17 -11.28
C VAL A 150 20.88 1.70 -9.83
N GLN A 151 20.89 2.63 -8.87
CA GLN A 151 20.83 2.32 -7.44
C GLN A 151 19.64 1.43 -7.11
N PRO A 152 19.79 0.39 -6.29
CA PRO A 152 18.71 -0.52 -5.94
C PRO A 152 17.63 0.22 -5.14
N PHE A 153 16.38 -0.23 -5.28
CA PHE A 153 15.27 0.21 -4.44
C PHE A 153 15.47 -0.25 -2.99
N ARG A 154 15.01 0.56 -2.06
CA ARG A 154 14.97 0.15 -0.66
C ARG A 154 14.01 -1.01 -0.49
N TRP A 155 14.35 -1.92 0.43
CA TRP A 155 13.51 -3.06 0.77
C TRP A 155 12.26 -2.66 1.59
N TYR A 156 12.20 -1.44 2.10
CA TYR A 156 11.08 -0.91 2.88
C TYR A 156 10.65 0.47 2.38
N GLU A 157 9.39 0.78 2.62
CA GLU A 157 8.77 2.08 2.39
C GLU A 157 7.95 2.45 3.63
N VAL A 158 8.03 3.70 4.05
CA VAL A 158 7.12 4.28 5.05
C VAL A 158 6.27 5.32 4.33
N ALA A 159 4.96 5.17 4.42
CA ALA A 159 4.02 6.01 3.71
C ALA A 159 2.93 6.55 4.64
N ALA A 160 2.31 7.66 4.24
CA ALA A 160 1.06 8.15 4.80
C ALA A 160 -0.07 7.92 3.80
N THR A 161 -1.21 7.48 4.31
CA THR A 161 -2.40 7.21 3.50
C THR A 161 -3.59 7.98 4.05
N VAL A 162 -4.32 8.61 3.16
CA VAL A 162 -5.65 9.18 3.43
C VAL A 162 -6.68 8.48 2.56
N GLY A 163 -7.90 8.32 3.05
CA GLY A 163 -8.92 7.63 2.30
C GLY A 163 -10.34 8.01 2.68
N VAL A 164 -11.22 7.71 1.76
CA VAL A 164 -12.67 7.83 1.92
C VAL A 164 -13.28 6.47 1.61
N ASN A 165 -14.16 6.02 2.49
CA ASN A 165 -14.88 4.77 2.31
C ASN A 165 -16.38 5.05 2.45
N TYR A 166 -17.16 4.32 1.71
CA TYR A 166 -18.60 4.32 1.85
C TYR A 166 -19.10 2.90 2.06
N LEU A 167 -19.71 2.64 3.22
CA LEU A 167 -20.30 1.36 3.60
C LEU A 167 -21.78 1.39 3.26
N PHE A 168 -22.23 0.47 2.42
CA PHE A 168 -23.63 0.26 2.08
C PHE A 168 -24.06 -1.16 2.46
N LYS A 169 -25.34 -1.32 2.86
CA LYS A 169 -25.92 -2.62 3.27
C LYS A 169 -25.11 -3.37 4.33
N GLU A 170 -24.50 -2.65 5.29
CA GLU A 170 -23.78 -3.16 6.46
C GLU A 170 -22.52 -3.98 6.17
N HIS A 171 -22.43 -4.67 5.02
CA HIS A 171 -21.36 -5.59 4.67
C HIS A 171 -20.49 -5.12 3.51
N TYR A 172 -21.06 -4.38 2.57
CA TYR A 172 -20.37 -4.02 1.32
C TYR A 172 -19.98 -2.55 1.32
N GLY A 173 -18.83 -2.25 0.82
CA GLY A 173 -18.40 -0.88 0.66
C GLY A 173 -17.45 -0.68 -0.50
N ILE A 174 -17.28 0.59 -0.84
CA ILE A 174 -16.28 1.07 -1.79
C ILE A 174 -15.28 1.93 -1.05
N PHE A 175 -14.06 1.99 -1.55
CA PHE A 175 -13.03 2.85 -0.99
C PHE A 175 -12.25 3.55 -2.08
N PHE A 176 -11.77 4.74 -1.75
CA PHE A 176 -10.76 5.48 -2.48
C PHE A 176 -9.67 5.89 -1.50
N ARG A 177 -8.40 5.67 -1.86
CA ARG A 177 -7.23 6.01 -1.05
C ARG A 177 -6.19 6.72 -1.89
N PHE A 178 -5.52 7.65 -1.26
CA PHE A 178 -4.27 8.21 -1.74
C PHE A 178 -3.17 7.92 -0.74
N THR A 179 -2.05 7.40 -1.21
CA THR A 179 -0.88 7.12 -0.38
C THR A 179 0.35 7.79 -0.96
N SER A 180 1.20 8.33 -0.10
CA SER A 180 2.45 8.95 -0.48
C SER A 180 3.56 8.49 0.45
N SER A 181 4.70 8.09 -0.10
CA SER A 181 5.83 7.69 0.71
C SER A 181 6.46 8.91 1.40
N ILE A 182 6.73 8.79 2.70
CA ILE A 182 7.40 9.83 3.51
C ILE A 182 8.92 9.68 3.39
N VAL A 183 9.38 8.44 3.24
CA VAL A 183 10.80 8.10 3.09
C VAL A 183 11.07 7.79 1.62
N PRO A 184 12.15 8.34 1.03
CA PRO A 184 12.48 8.03 -0.36
C PRO A 184 12.66 6.54 -0.58
N VAL A 185 12.02 6.00 -1.62
CA VAL A 185 12.14 4.58 -2.02
C VAL A 185 13.47 4.29 -2.74
N ARG A 186 14.08 5.35 -3.30
CA ARG A 186 15.41 5.31 -3.91
C ARG A 186 16.12 6.64 -3.65
N VAL A 187 17.42 6.58 -3.35
CA VAL A 187 18.26 7.74 -3.05
C VAL A 187 19.39 7.80 -4.09
N PRO A 188 19.68 8.97 -4.70
CA PRO A 188 20.78 9.11 -5.63
C PRO A 188 22.12 8.81 -4.94
N ASP A 189 23.05 8.23 -5.70
CA ASP A 189 24.41 7.99 -5.23
C ASP A 189 25.16 9.31 -5.05
N LYS A 190 25.98 9.38 -4.01
CA LYS A 190 26.77 10.59 -3.69
C LYS A 190 28.06 10.70 -4.49
N THR A 191 28.49 9.65 -5.21
CA THR A 191 29.73 9.69 -5.98
C THR A 191 29.58 10.57 -7.21
N PRO A 192 30.47 11.53 -7.45
CA PRO A 192 30.44 12.37 -8.65
C PRO A 192 30.91 11.55 -9.86
N VAL A 193 29.99 11.19 -10.74
CA VAL A 193 30.29 10.57 -12.04
C VAL A 193 29.54 11.36 -13.11
N ASN A 194 30.19 11.65 -14.21
CA ASN A 194 29.62 12.31 -15.40
C ASN A 194 28.78 11.33 -16.24
N ASP A 195 27.75 10.73 -15.63
CA ASP A 195 26.83 9.82 -16.32
C ASP A 195 25.48 10.53 -16.55
N PRO A 196 25.07 10.78 -17.81
CA PRO A 196 23.82 11.48 -18.14
C PRO A 196 22.55 10.70 -17.78
N GLY A 197 22.66 9.41 -17.41
CA GLY A 197 21.52 8.58 -16.98
C GLY A 197 21.29 8.50 -15.47
N ARG A 198 22.03 9.27 -14.69
CA ARG A 198 22.08 9.14 -13.25
C ARG A 198 20.91 9.82 -12.54
N LEU A 199 20.39 9.15 -11.48
CA LEU A 199 19.40 9.74 -10.59
C LEU A 199 19.96 10.95 -9.84
N VAL A 200 19.43 12.12 -10.14
CA VAL A 200 19.81 13.41 -9.51
C VAL A 200 18.91 13.72 -8.32
N LYS A 201 17.71 13.15 -8.27
CA LYS A 201 16.69 13.46 -7.26
C LYS A 201 16.30 12.22 -6.44
N LYS A 202 15.88 12.47 -5.19
CA LYS A 202 15.24 11.44 -4.36
C LYS A 202 13.92 11.03 -4.99
N GLN A 203 13.63 9.74 -5.00
CA GLN A 203 12.40 9.20 -5.55
C GLN A 203 11.42 8.86 -4.43
N PHE A 204 10.16 9.27 -4.62
CA PHE A 204 9.05 8.99 -3.73
C PHE A 204 7.95 8.25 -4.50
N ASN A 205 7.20 7.41 -3.81
CA ASN A 205 6.16 6.61 -4.41
C ASN A 205 4.78 7.18 -4.02
N ASP A 206 4.00 7.58 -5.01
CA ASP A 206 2.64 8.06 -4.84
C ASP A 206 1.68 7.09 -5.52
N ALA A 207 0.59 6.73 -4.86
CA ALA A 207 -0.39 5.81 -5.42
C ALA A 207 -1.82 6.20 -5.05
N MET A 208 -2.73 5.96 -5.98
CA MET A 208 -4.17 6.04 -5.78
C MET A 208 -4.76 4.64 -5.88
N MET A 209 -5.68 4.32 -5.01
CA MET A 209 -6.35 3.02 -4.97
C MET A 209 -7.85 3.22 -4.93
N ILE A 210 -8.57 2.42 -5.72
CA ILE A 210 -10.01 2.34 -5.71
C ILE A 210 -10.45 0.89 -5.71
N GLY A 211 -11.49 0.56 -4.97
CA GLY A 211 -11.96 -0.83 -4.94
C GLY A 211 -13.16 -1.04 -4.05
N PHE A 212 -13.40 -2.32 -3.81
CA PHE A 212 -14.50 -2.81 -2.98
C PHE A 212 -13.96 -3.47 -1.72
N TYR A 213 -14.78 -3.48 -0.69
CA TYR A 213 -14.50 -4.26 0.51
C TYR A 213 -15.78 -4.95 1.02
N TYR A 214 -15.56 -6.09 1.65
CA TYR A 214 -16.59 -6.85 2.34
C TYR A 214 -16.24 -6.96 3.82
N GLN A 215 -17.23 -6.68 4.68
CA GLN A 215 -17.11 -6.72 6.13
C GLN A 215 -18.01 -7.83 6.67
N PHE A 216 -17.46 -8.74 7.46
CA PHE A 216 -18.23 -9.80 8.14
C PHE A 216 -18.55 -9.44 9.58
#